data_804411266e7ff1d1d3de3258389145ec
#
_entry.id   804411266e7ff1d1d3de3258389145ec
#
_cell.length_a   1.000
_cell.length_b   1.000
_cell.length_c   1.000
_cell.angle_alpha   90.00
_cell.angle_beta   90.00
_cell.angle_gamma   90.00
#
_symmetry.space_group_name_H-M   'P 1'
#
loop_
_entity.id
_entity.type
_entity.pdbx_description
1 polymer ?
#
loop_
_entity_poly.entity_id
_entity_poly.type
_entity_poly.pdbx_seq_one_letter_code
_entity_poly.pdbx_strand_id
1 'polypeptide(L)'
;MPSLISDAEKANLTGIFGDVFDTFKRDITIHKEPTKVVTDVNINQIFGYGGDSQKSNISYIHNSKGFEATISYTISAGEVGDYITDVGAYAHGNLVKIKVQQEARDYIMNGKTEKIEFDNRYFNVVSKDIVSMFLDVKYFVFYLKLAT
;
A
#
# COMPACT_ATOMS: atom_id res chain seq x y z
N MET A 1 -13.45 -27.18 -22.80
CA MET A 1 -12.19 -27.93 -22.93
C MET A 1 -11.90 -28.68 -21.64
N PRO A 2 -11.58 -29.95 -21.69
CA PRO A 2 -11.13 -30.63 -20.48
C PRO A 2 -9.82 -30.00 -20.02
N SER A 3 -9.74 -29.73 -18.71
CA SER A 3 -8.50 -29.25 -18.09
C SER A 3 -7.46 -30.36 -18.06
N LEU A 4 -6.21 -30.05 -18.36
CA LEU A 4 -5.07 -30.98 -18.25
C LEU A 4 -4.79 -31.36 -16.77
N ILE A 5 -5.34 -30.60 -15.84
CA ILE A 5 -5.13 -30.75 -14.41
C ILE A 5 -6.47 -31.03 -13.75
N SER A 6 -6.54 -32.04 -12.90
CA SER A 6 -7.76 -32.37 -12.16
C SER A 6 -8.10 -31.32 -11.11
N ASP A 7 -9.32 -31.28 -10.64
CA ASP A 7 -9.75 -30.30 -9.62
C ASP A 7 -9.02 -30.53 -8.27
N ALA A 8 -8.67 -31.77 -7.96
CA ALA A 8 -7.86 -32.10 -6.78
C ALA A 8 -6.42 -31.52 -6.88
N GLU A 9 -5.81 -31.63 -8.08
CA GLU A 9 -4.47 -31.05 -8.34
C GLU A 9 -4.52 -29.52 -8.31
N LYS A 10 -5.57 -28.91 -8.84
CA LYS A 10 -5.76 -27.45 -8.73
C LYS A 10 -5.88 -26.99 -7.29
N ALA A 11 -6.64 -27.71 -6.45
CA ALA A 11 -6.76 -27.40 -5.03
C ALA A 11 -5.41 -27.52 -4.31
N ASN A 12 -4.63 -28.55 -4.62
CA ASN A 12 -3.29 -28.70 -4.06
C ASN A 12 -2.35 -27.57 -4.47
N LEU A 13 -2.36 -27.18 -5.74
CA LEU A 13 -1.55 -26.06 -6.24
C LEU A 13 -1.97 -24.73 -5.59
N THR A 14 -3.25 -24.48 -5.44
CA THR A 14 -3.78 -23.29 -4.74
C THR A 14 -3.28 -23.25 -3.30
N GLY A 15 -3.30 -24.37 -2.59
CA GLY A 15 -2.74 -24.50 -1.25
C GLY A 15 -1.24 -24.20 -1.21
N ILE A 16 -0.46 -24.74 -2.12
CA ILE A 16 0.99 -24.50 -2.22
C ILE A 16 1.30 -23.01 -2.44
N PHE A 17 0.56 -22.32 -3.29
CA PHE A 17 0.76 -20.88 -3.51
C PHE A 17 0.42 -20.05 -2.28
N GLY A 18 -0.62 -20.43 -1.54
CA GLY A 18 -0.93 -19.81 -0.25
C GLY A 18 0.20 -20.02 0.77
N ASP A 19 0.72 -21.23 0.86
CA ASP A 19 1.84 -21.58 1.76
C ASP A 19 3.12 -20.84 1.40
N VAL A 20 3.40 -20.65 0.11
CA VAL A 20 4.54 -19.83 -0.35
C VAL A 20 4.40 -18.38 0.11
N PHE A 21 3.22 -17.80 -0.05
CA PHE A 21 2.98 -16.45 0.45
C PHE A 21 3.18 -16.38 1.97
N ASP A 22 2.57 -17.29 2.72
CA ASP A 22 2.66 -17.33 4.17
C ASP A 22 4.08 -17.58 4.69
N THR A 23 4.90 -18.29 3.93
CA THR A 23 6.32 -18.53 4.27
C THR A 23 7.19 -17.28 4.12
N PHE A 24 6.95 -16.48 3.09
CA PHE A 24 7.80 -15.33 2.75
C PHE A 24 7.19 -13.97 3.11
N LYS A 25 5.98 -13.94 3.67
CA LYS A 25 5.34 -12.70 4.07
C LYS A 25 6.09 -12.02 5.21
N ARG A 26 6.07 -10.70 5.18
CA ARG A 26 6.66 -9.84 6.19
C ARG A 26 5.67 -8.74 6.55
N ASP A 27 5.79 -8.25 7.77
CA ASP A 27 4.95 -7.15 8.22
C ASP A 27 5.34 -5.84 7.54
N ILE A 28 4.32 -5.14 7.05
CA ILE A 28 4.44 -3.78 6.53
C ILE A 28 3.45 -2.87 7.25
N THR A 29 3.77 -1.61 7.36
CA THR A 29 2.86 -0.59 7.89
C THR A 29 2.53 0.42 6.79
N ILE A 30 1.25 0.61 6.53
CA ILE A 30 0.77 1.55 5.53
C ILE A 30 0.29 2.81 6.25
N HIS A 31 0.94 3.94 5.96
CA HIS A 31 0.61 5.25 6.50
C HIS A 31 -0.25 6.02 5.51
N LYS A 32 -1.40 6.47 5.98
CA LYS A 32 -2.31 7.34 5.24
C LYS A 32 -2.07 8.81 5.58
N GLU A 33 -2.53 9.71 4.71
CA GLU A 33 -2.58 11.13 5.04
C GLU A 33 -3.31 11.36 6.37
N PRO A 34 -2.71 12.17 7.28
CA PRO A 34 -3.35 12.42 8.57
C PRO A 34 -4.67 13.16 8.39
N THR A 35 -5.66 12.76 9.17
CA THR A 35 -6.96 13.42 9.21
C THR A 35 -6.87 14.65 10.09
N LYS A 36 -7.23 15.81 9.55
CA LYS A 36 -7.33 17.06 10.29
C LYS A 36 -8.60 17.06 11.12
N VAL A 37 -8.47 17.16 12.44
CA VAL A 37 -9.58 17.30 13.36
C VAL A 37 -9.55 18.68 14.00
N VAL A 38 -10.63 19.42 13.86
CA VAL A 38 -10.81 20.71 14.53
C VAL A 38 -11.55 20.45 15.85
N THR A 39 -10.86 20.63 16.97
CA THR A 39 -11.36 20.23 18.30
C THR A 39 -12.21 21.30 18.98
N ASP A 40 -12.08 22.58 18.59
CA ASP A 40 -12.86 23.67 19.15
C ASP A 40 -13.41 24.59 18.05
N VAL A 41 -14.71 24.46 17.81
CA VAL A 41 -15.47 25.50 17.13
C VAL A 41 -16.09 26.37 18.23
N ASN A 42 -15.42 27.46 18.55
CA ASN A 42 -15.99 28.43 19.49
C ASN A 42 -17.18 29.12 18.79
N ILE A 43 -18.39 28.84 19.24
CA ILE A 43 -19.63 29.35 18.65
C ILE A 43 -19.64 30.89 18.62
N ASN A 44 -18.90 31.53 19.53
CA ASN A 44 -18.74 32.97 19.57
C ASN A 44 -18.03 33.58 18.37
N GLN A 45 -17.31 32.75 17.57
CA GLN A 45 -16.67 33.18 16.33
C GLN A 45 -17.64 33.45 15.18
N ILE A 46 -18.80 32.80 15.21
CA ILE A 46 -19.81 32.93 14.15
C ILE A 46 -20.43 34.35 14.16
N PHE A 47 -20.37 35.04 15.29
CA PHE A 47 -20.96 36.36 15.48
C PHE A 47 -19.96 37.53 15.53
N GLY A 48 -18.68 37.30 15.28
CA GLY A 48 -17.66 38.36 15.20
C GLY A 48 -17.32 39.04 16.55
N TYR A 49 -17.78 38.52 17.65
CA TYR A 49 -17.51 39.02 18.99
C TYR A 49 -16.50 38.15 19.74
N GLY A 50 -15.27 38.17 19.33
CA GLY A 50 -14.23 37.40 20.01
C GLY A 50 -12.87 38.04 19.83
N GLY A 51 -12.40 38.67 20.92
CA GLY A 51 -11.03 39.20 20.90
C GLY A 51 -9.98 38.11 20.87
N ASP A 52 -9.02 38.33 20.14
CA ASP A 52 -7.57 38.09 20.18
C ASP A 52 -6.96 36.74 20.56
N SER A 53 -7.65 35.68 20.83
CA SER A 53 -6.97 34.43 21.17
C SER A 53 -7.63 33.19 20.59
N GLN A 54 -7.78 33.20 19.26
CA GLN A 54 -8.40 32.08 18.57
C GLN A 54 -7.35 31.20 17.90
N LYS A 55 -6.70 30.43 18.72
CA LYS A 55 -6.00 29.25 18.23
C LYS A 55 -7.05 28.14 18.11
N SER A 56 -7.58 27.97 16.89
CA SER A 56 -8.29 26.73 16.56
C SER A 56 -7.31 25.58 16.85
N ASN A 57 -7.63 24.77 17.84
CA ASN A 57 -6.85 23.58 18.12
C ASN A 57 -7.07 22.58 16.96
N ILE A 58 -6.18 22.65 15.99
CA ILE A 58 -6.13 21.70 14.90
C ILE A 58 -5.23 20.58 15.36
N SER A 59 -5.79 19.39 15.52
CA SER A 59 -5.02 18.18 15.72
C SER A 59 -5.02 17.33 14.46
N TYR A 60 -3.89 16.67 14.20
CA TYR A 60 -3.75 15.73 13.10
C TYR A 60 -3.72 14.31 13.69
N ILE A 61 -4.66 13.48 13.28
CA ILE A 61 -4.68 12.07 13.66
C ILE A 61 -3.97 11.28 12.57
N HIS A 62 -2.86 10.65 12.93
CA HIS A 62 -2.14 9.76 12.04
C HIS A 62 -2.93 8.47 11.83
N ASN A 63 -3.17 8.14 10.57
CA ASN A 63 -3.83 6.90 10.17
C ASN A 63 -2.79 5.92 9.65
N SER A 64 -2.53 4.86 10.39
CA SER A 64 -1.65 3.77 9.95
C SER A 64 -2.25 2.42 10.29
N LYS A 65 -2.00 1.42 9.46
CA LYS A 65 -2.44 0.05 9.68
C LYS A 65 -1.39 -0.94 9.21
N GLY A 66 -1.17 -1.99 10.00
CA GLY A 66 -0.28 -3.09 9.66
C GLY A 66 -0.95 -4.10 8.73
N PHE A 67 -0.18 -4.59 7.77
CA PHE A 67 -0.54 -5.65 6.85
C PHE A 67 0.66 -6.57 6.60
N GLU A 68 0.41 -7.66 5.90
CA GLU A 68 1.44 -8.61 5.48
C GLU A 68 1.67 -8.51 3.97
N ALA A 69 2.93 -8.57 3.55
CA ALA A 69 3.33 -8.55 2.15
C ALA A 69 4.59 -9.37 1.91
N THR A 70 4.73 -9.92 0.72
CA THR A 70 6.03 -10.40 0.27
C THR A 70 6.80 -9.27 -0.40
N ILE A 71 8.09 -9.14 -0.08
CA ILE A 71 8.94 -8.03 -0.50
C ILE A 71 10.05 -8.56 -1.39
N SER A 72 10.24 -7.95 -2.55
CA SER A 72 11.34 -8.27 -3.47
C SER A 72 12.13 -7.00 -3.80
N TYR A 73 13.41 -7.01 -3.48
CA TYR A 73 14.34 -5.93 -3.79
C TYR A 73 14.97 -6.04 -5.17
N THR A 74 14.91 -7.24 -5.76
CA THR A 74 15.47 -7.49 -7.08
C THR A 74 14.39 -7.40 -8.13
N ILE A 75 14.48 -6.40 -9.00
CA ILE A 75 13.56 -6.17 -10.11
C ILE A 75 14.35 -6.14 -11.40
N SER A 76 13.94 -6.96 -12.38
CA SER A 76 14.55 -6.93 -13.71
C SER A 76 14.06 -5.72 -14.50
N ALA A 77 14.94 -5.10 -15.26
CA ALA A 77 14.65 -3.87 -16.03
C ALA A 77 13.48 -4.01 -17.03
N GLY A 78 13.20 -5.21 -17.52
CA GLY A 78 12.09 -5.46 -18.45
C GLY A 78 10.72 -5.64 -17.77
N GLU A 79 10.68 -5.83 -16.45
CA GLU A 79 9.47 -6.15 -15.70
C GLU A 79 8.60 -4.91 -15.41
N VAL A 80 9.18 -3.73 -15.48
CA VAL A 80 8.62 -2.51 -14.88
C VAL A 80 8.08 -1.50 -15.89
N GLY A 81 8.41 -1.65 -17.17
CA GLY A 81 8.28 -0.62 -18.23
C GLY A 81 6.99 0.21 -18.22
N ASP A 82 5.81 -0.43 -18.31
CA ASP A 82 4.54 0.27 -18.53
C ASP A 82 3.76 0.57 -17.23
N TYR A 83 4.22 0.08 -16.09
CA TYR A 83 3.45 0.13 -14.85
C TYR A 83 3.83 1.29 -13.91
N ILE A 84 4.96 1.92 -14.15
CA ILE A 84 5.45 3.02 -13.32
C ILE A 84 4.89 4.35 -13.83
N THR A 85 4.24 5.07 -12.93
CA THR A 85 3.72 6.42 -13.20
C THR A 85 4.80 7.51 -13.05
N ASP A 86 5.88 7.22 -12.34
CA ASP A 86 7.00 8.13 -12.14
C ASP A 86 8.25 7.67 -12.91
N VAL A 87 8.51 8.31 -14.04
CA VAL A 87 9.67 8.03 -14.91
C VAL A 87 11.01 8.24 -14.18
N GLY A 88 11.05 9.17 -13.22
CA GLY A 88 12.23 9.41 -12.39
C GLY A 88 12.59 8.24 -11.46
N ALA A 89 11.62 7.47 -11.04
CA ALA A 89 11.84 6.30 -10.20
C ALA A 89 12.60 5.20 -10.94
N TYR A 90 12.31 5.01 -12.22
CA TYR A 90 12.95 3.99 -13.06
C TYR A 90 14.45 4.25 -13.28
N ALA A 91 14.83 5.51 -13.42
CA ALA A 91 16.22 5.89 -13.71
C ALA A 91 17.21 5.61 -12.55
N HIS A 92 16.73 5.41 -11.35
CA HIS A 92 17.60 5.31 -10.16
C HIS A 92 17.77 3.90 -9.59
N GLY A 93 17.16 2.86 -10.18
CA GLY A 93 17.37 1.48 -9.80
C GLY A 93 16.98 1.08 -8.36
N ASN A 94 16.32 1.96 -7.62
CA ASN A 94 15.96 1.78 -6.20
C ASN A 94 14.49 1.40 -6.02
N LEU A 95 13.98 0.57 -6.92
CA LEU A 95 12.62 0.09 -6.85
C LEU A 95 12.51 -1.19 -6.03
N VAL A 96 11.46 -1.28 -5.26
CA VAL A 96 11.08 -2.46 -4.49
C VAL A 96 9.69 -2.91 -4.94
N LYS A 97 9.53 -4.21 -5.10
CA LYS A 97 8.24 -4.82 -5.43
C LYS A 97 7.63 -5.44 -4.20
N ILE A 98 6.39 -5.09 -3.91
CA ILE A 98 5.61 -5.76 -2.87
C ILE A 98 4.42 -6.48 -3.49
N LYS A 99 4.09 -7.62 -2.92
CA LYS A 99 2.89 -8.39 -3.26
C LYS A 99 2.01 -8.49 -2.01
N VAL A 100 0.78 -8.02 -2.14
CA VAL A 100 -0.17 -7.91 -1.03
C VAL A 100 -1.49 -8.61 -1.33
N GLN A 101 -2.24 -8.90 -0.29
CA GLN A 101 -3.58 -9.45 -0.39
C GLN A 101 -4.62 -8.35 -0.63
N GLN A 102 -5.88 -8.76 -0.89
CA GLN A 102 -7.00 -7.87 -1.20
C GLN A 102 -7.21 -6.76 -0.17
N GLU A 103 -7.15 -7.08 1.13
CA GLU A 103 -7.38 -6.09 2.18
C GLU A 103 -6.35 -4.96 2.19
N ALA A 104 -5.09 -5.31 2.03
CA ALA A 104 -4.01 -4.33 1.95
C ALA A 104 -4.12 -3.48 0.68
N ARG A 105 -4.45 -4.11 -0.44
CA ARG A 105 -4.71 -3.41 -1.71
C ARG A 105 -5.82 -2.38 -1.56
N ASP A 106 -6.95 -2.79 -0.99
CA ASP A 106 -8.10 -1.91 -0.81
C ASP A 106 -7.76 -0.75 0.13
N TYR A 107 -6.99 -1.02 1.16
CA TYR A 107 -6.50 0.04 2.06
C TYR A 107 -5.55 1.01 1.36
N ILE A 108 -4.64 0.54 0.51
CA ILE A 108 -3.74 1.40 -0.29
C ILE A 108 -4.53 2.28 -1.26
N MET A 109 -5.51 1.70 -1.95
CA MET A 109 -6.29 2.41 -2.98
C MET A 109 -7.36 3.33 -2.40
N ASN A 110 -7.80 3.11 -1.18
CA ASN A 110 -8.80 3.94 -0.52
C ASN A 110 -8.17 5.21 0.05
N GLY A 111 -8.38 6.32 -0.60
CA GLY A 111 -7.78 7.60 -0.25
C GLY A 111 -6.30 7.69 -0.62
N LYS A 112 -5.58 8.64 -0.04
CA LYS A 112 -4.18 8.87 -0.35
C LYS A 112 -3.26 8.16 0.64
N THR A 113 -2.45 7.25 0.12
CA THR A 113 -1.36 6.61 0.88
C THR A 113 -0.14 7.55 0.87
N GLU A 114 0.33 7.88 2.06
CA GLU A 114 1.51 8.73 2.20
C GLU A 114 2.79 7.92 2.03
N LYS A 115 2.93 6.86 2.82
CA LYS A 115 4.13 6.02 2.83
C LYS A 115 3.80 4.59 3.23
N ILE A 116 4.66 3.67 2.80
CA ILE A 116 4.67 2.28 3.28
C ILE A 116 6.00 2.05 4.01
N GLU A 117 5.94 1.53 5.22
CA GLU A 117 7.09 1.30 6.08
C GLU A 117 7.37 -0.19 6.23
N PHE A 118 8.61 -0.60 5.99
CA PHE A 118 9.18 -1.91 6.31
C PHE A 118 10.71 -1.80 6.37
N ASP A 119 11.35 -2.73 7.07
CA ASP A 119 12.81 -2.74 7.26
C ASP A 119 13.39 -1.39 7.76
N ASN A 120 12.65 -0.70 8.62
CA ASN A 120 13.01 0.63 9.15
C ASN A 120 13.22 1.70 8.07
N ARG A 121 12.56 1.56 6.93
CA ARG A 121 12.61 2.50 5.82
C ARG A 121 11.20 2.84 5.34
N TYR A 122 11.08 4.01 4.77
CA TYR A 122 9.83 4.50 4.17
C TYR A 122 9.90 4.47 2.67
N PHE A 123 8.81 4.08 2.04
CA PHE A 123 8.70 3.95 0.59
C PHE A 123 7.44 4.65 0.09
N ASN A 124 7.53 5.25 -1.11
CA ASN A 124 6.39 5.83 -1.81
C ASN A 124 5.89 4.85 -2.88
N VAL A 125 4.58 4.76 -3.05
CA VAL A 125 3.97 3.98 -4.12
C VAL A 125 4.12 4.73 -5.43
N VAL A 126 4.75 4.11 -6.43
CA VAL A 126 5.02 4.71 -7.74
C VAL A 126 4.34 3.99 -8.91
N SER A 127 3.56 2.96 -8.62
CA SER A 127 2.80 2.22 -9.63
C SER A 127 1.32 2.15 -9.28
N LYS A 128 0.52 1.77 -10.26
CA LYS A 128 -0.86 1.29 -10.03
C LYS A 128 -0.82 -0.15 -9.51
N ASP A 129 -1.95 -0.62 -9.00
CA ASP A 129 -2.11 -2.02 -8.63
C ASP A 129 -2.04 -2.93 -9.86
N ILE A 130 -1.23 -3.97 -9.76
CA ILE A 130 -1.08 -4.99 -10.79
C ILE A 130 -1.63 -6.29 -10.23
N VAL A 131 -2.61 -6.86 -10.92
CA VAL A 131 -3.21 -8.13 -10.51
C VAL A 131 -2.28 -9.28 -10.88
N SER A 132 -1.87 -10.06 -9.89
CA SER A 132 -1.17 -11.33 -10.06
C SER A 132 -2.09 -12.47 -9.65
N MET A 133 -2.61 -13.19 -10.64
CA MET A 133 -3.56 -14.26 -10.42
C MET A 133 -2.96 -15.59 -10.87
N PHE A 134 -3.02 -16.58 -10.00
CA PHE A 134 -2.67 -17.95 -10.35
C PHE A 134 -3.76 -18.88 -9.81
N LEU A 135 -4.46 -19.58 -10.70
CA LEU A 135 -5.68 -20.32 -10.39
C LEU A 135 -6.70 -19.40 -9.65
N ASP A 136 -7.09 -19.78 -8.45
CA ASP A 136 -8.03 -19.01 -7.62
C ASP A 136 -7.34 -18.05 -6.64
N VAL A 137 -5.99 -18.05 -6.59
CA VAL A 137 -5.21 -17.18 -5.72
C VAL A 137 -4.94 -15.86 -6.40
N LYS A 138 -5.38 -14.76 -5.79
CA LYS A 138 -5.25 -13.41 -6.32
C LYS A 138 -4.44 -12.55 -5.38
N TYR A 139 -3.35 -12.00 -5.89
CA TYR A 139 -2.51 -11.03 -5.20
C TYR A 139 -2.41 -9.75 -6.02
N PHE A 140 -2.02 -8.68 -5.35
CA PHE A 140 -1.78 -7.37 -5.96
C PHE A 140 -0.34 -6.97 -5.79
N VAL A 141 0.27 -6.51 -6.86
CA VAL A 141 1.66 -6.10 -6.90
C VAL A 141 1.74 -4.58 -7.00
N PHE A 142 2.57 -3.97 -6.16
CA PHE A 142 2.92 -2.57 -6.22
C PHE A 142 4.42 -2.39 -6.31
N TYR A 143 4.84 -1.40 -7.07
CA TYR A 143 6.22 -0.95 -7.11
C TYR A 143 6.39 0.28 -6.23
N LEU A 144 7.44 0.27 -5.45
CA LEU A 144 7.74 1.29 -4.45
C LEU A 144 9.12 1.89 -4.72
N LYS A 145 9.27 3.17 -4.40
CA LYS A 145 10.53 3.89 -4.40
C LYS A 145 10.88 4.31 -2.99
N LEU A 146 12.15 4.20 -2.62
CA LEU A 146 12.62 4.68 -1.33
C LEU A 146 12.28 6.17 -1.18
N ALA A 147 11.60 6.50 -0.10
CA ALA A 147 11.31 7.90 0.26
C ALA A 147 12.60 8.57 0.75
N THR A 148 12.88 9.70 0.18
CA THR A 148 14.02 10.55 0.57
C THR A 148 13.65 11.48 1.72
#